data_9193def4fc5a12d8dd72cfc28076defa
#
_entry.id   9193def4fc5a12d8dd72cfc28076defa
#
_cell.length_a   1.000
_cell.length_b   1.000
_cell.length_c   1.000
_cell.angle_alpha   90.00
_cell.angle_beta   90.00
_cell.angle_gamma   90.00
#
_symmetry.space_group_name_H-M   'P 1'
#
loop_
_entity.id
_entity.type
_entity.pdbx_description
1 polymer ?
#
loop_
_entity_poly.entity_id
_entity_poly.type
_entity_poly.pdbx_seq_one_letter_code
_entity_poly.pdbx_strand_id
1 'polypeptide(L)'
;MSRLQIKANAKRKLSLNLMPVILLWALPLVLMAWIQSQTYASIAMSNDMITFNVPTQFISISICVIELIVVFTSIQTLKYSRSQDVKDTSYSELWSAITSNDAFDYIKIFLWELLFIVLWALIPIVGWIIIFNRVYAYRMAYYLYHDYKFDHAKDAITESVKLMEGQKWRLFVQDLSFFWWYCLVSVTFGLASFYVTPYVKLAEVEFYDSLKVK
;
A
#
# COMPACT_ATOMS: atom_id res chain seq x y z
N MET A 1 2.52 0.43 22.01
CA MET A 1 1.13 0.86 21.70
C MET A 1 0.19 -0.34 21.55
N SER A 2 -1.03 -0.28 22.10
CA SER A 2 -2.04 -1.30 21.86
C SER A 2 -2.70 -1.11 20.48
N ARG A 3 -3.32 -2.18 19.92
CA ARG A 3 -4.06 -2.11 18.63
C ARG A 3 -5.19 -1.08 18.67
N LEU A 4 -5.88 -0.98 19.79
CA LEU A 4 -6.97 0.00 19.96
C LEU A 4 -6.44 1.43 19.91
N GLN A 5 -5.29 1.71 20.51
CA GLN A 5 -4.64 3.02 20.45
C GLN A 5 -4.20 3.37 19.03
N ILE A 6 -3.63 2.41 18.28
CA ILE A 6 -3.22 2.61 16.88
C ILE A 6 -4.44 3.00 16.02
N LYS A 7 -5.53 2.24 16.13
CA LYS A 7 -6.77 2.54 15.38
C LYS A 7 -7.40 3.86 15.80
N ALA A 8 -7.43 4.16 17.10
CA ALA A 8 -7.97 5.43 17.59
C ALA A 8 -7.17 6.63 17.07
N ASN A 9 -5.83 6.54 17.08
CA ASN A 9 -4.96 7.58 16.55
C ASN A 9 -5.15 7.75 15.03
N ALA A 10 -5.19 6.66 14.27
CA ALA A 10 -5.43 6.69 12.83
C ALA A 10 -6.80 7.32 12.51
N LYS A 11 -7.86 6.93 13.24
CA LYS A 11 -9.20 7.52 13.07
C LYS A 11 -9.21 9.01 13.40
N ARG A 12 -8.54 9.42 14.48
CA ARG A 12 -8.43 10.83 14.86
C ARG A 12 -7.70 11.65 13.79
N LYS A 13 -6.56 11.16 13.27
CA LYS A 13 -5.82 11.84 12.20
C LYS A 13 -6.65 11.95 10.91
N LEU A 14 -7.38 10.90 10.56
CA LEU A 14 -8.25 10.92 9.39
C LEU A 14 -9.41 11.92 9.56
N SER A 15 -10.01 12.02 10.76
CA SER A 15 -11.13 12.95 11.01
C SER A 15 -10.72 14.42 11.03
N LEU A 16 -9.45 14.73 11.30
CA LEU A 16 -8.96 16.12 11.31
C LEU A 16 -8.98 16.75 9.91
N ASN A 17 -8.59 15.97 8.88
CA ASN A 17 -8.59 16.43 7.48
C ASN A 17 -8.90 15.27 6.54
N LEU A 18 -10.17 14.93 6.45
CA LEU A 18 -10.65 13.80 5.65
C LEU A 18 -10.43 14.03 4.13
N MET A 19 -10.70 15.26 3.66
CA MET A 19 -10.70 15.58 2.22
C MET A 19 -9.33 15.41 1.54
N PRO A 20 -8.20 15.98 2.04
CA PRO A 20 -6.90 15.81 1.40
C PRO A 20 -6.49 14.34 1.29
N VAL A 21 -6.75 13.54 2.33
CA VAL A 21 -6.38 12.12 2.35
C VAL A 21 -7.25 11.31 1.40
N ILE A 22 -8.56 11.57 1.32
CA ILE A 22 -9.45 10.94 0.35
C ILE A 22 -9.01 11.26 -1.08
N LEU A 23 -8.74 12.53 -1.38
CA LEU A 23 -8.34 12.94 -2.72
C LEU A 23 -6.97 12.36 -3.11
N LEU A 24 -6.03 12.24 -2.17
CA LEU A 24 -4.75 11.58 -2.40
C LEU A 24 -4.94 10.11 -2.84
N TRP A 25 -5.88 9.40 -2.20
CA TRP A 25 -6.18 8.00 -2.52
C TRP A 25 -7.19 7.84 -3.67
N ALA A 26 -7.86 8.91 -4.11
CA ALA A 26 -8.84 8.86 -5.20
C ALA A 26 -8.22 8.37 -6.52
N LEU A 27 -7.03 8.88 -6.89
CA LEU A 27 -6.38 8.53 -8.14
C LEU A 27 -6.05 7.03 -8.23
N PRO A 28 -5.31 6.41 -7.30
CA PRO A 28 -5.02 4.97 -7.38
C PRO A 28 -6.30 4.13 -7.33
N LEU A 29 -7.31 4.50 -6.54
CA LEU A 29 -8.57 3.76 -6.45
C LEU A 29 -9.39 3.83 -7.73
N VAL A 30 -9.47 5.00 -8.39
CA VAL A 30 -10.16 5.14 -9.68
C VAL A 30 -9.45 4.35 -10.77
N LEU A 31 -8.10 4.39 -10.80
CA LEU A 31 -7.32 3.59 -11.75
C LEU A 31 -7.51 2.09 -11.53
N MET A 32 -7.52 1.63 -10.27
CA MET A 32 -7.82 0.23 -9.93
C MET A 32 -9.21 -0.18 -10.40
N ALA A 33 -10.24 0.63 -10.12
CA ALA A 33 -11.61 0.36 -10.56
C ALA A 33 -11.72 0.31 -12.10
N TRP A 34 -11.02 1.20 -12.80
CA TRP A 34 -10.98 1.21 -14.26
C TRP A 34 -10.35 -0.06 -14.82
N ILE A 35 -9.21 -0.51 -14.30
CA ILE A 35 -8.56 -1.76 -14.75
C ILE A 35 -9.45 -2.97 -14.45
N GLN A 36 -10.07 -3.04 -13.28
CA GLN A 36 -11.00 -4.12 -12.97
C GLN A 36 -12.17 -4.15 -13.97
N SER A 37 -12.72 -2.99 -14.35
CA SER A 37 -13.80 -2.93 -15.35
C SER A 37 -13.36 -3.48 -16.71
N GLN A 38 -12.11 -3.21 -17.15
CA GLN A 38 -11.57 -3.78 -18.39
C GLN A 38 -11.39 -5.29 -18.30
N THR A 39 -10.98 -5.80 -17.15
CA THR A 39 -10.82 -7.25 -16.92
C THR A 39 -12.18 -7.96 -16.97
N TYR A 40 -13.21 -7.42 -16.32
CA TYR A 40 -14.57 -7.97 -16.39
C TYR A 40 -15.16 -7.89 -17.81
N ALA A 41 -14.96 -6.79 -18.52
CA ALA A 41 -15.41 -6.62 -19.89
C ALA A 41 -14.74 -7.65 -20.82
N SER A 42 -13.45 -7.91 -20.68
CA SER A 42 -12.74 -8.92 -21.50
C SER A 42 -13.22 -10.35 -21.23
N ILE A 43 -13.57 -10.67 -19.98
CA ILE A 43 -14.13 -11.99 -19.61
C ILE A 43 -15.57 -12.15 -20.15
N ALA A 44 -16.40 -11.12 -20.02
CA ALA A 44 -17.78 -11.15 -20.49
C ALA A 44 -17.86 -11.30 -22.03
N MET A 45 -16.97 -10.62 -22.77
CA MET A 45 -16.93 -10.68 -24.24
C MET A 45 -16.30 -11.95 -24.80
N SER A 46 -15.56 -12.73 -24.00
CA SER A 46 -15.00 -14.01 -24.46
C SER A 46 -16.07 -15.08 -24.72
N ASN A 47 -17.28 -14.90 -24.21
CA ASN A 47 -18.42 -15.80 -24.46
C ASN A 47 -19.24 -15.42 -25.71
N ASP A 48 -19.11 -14.19 -26.21
CA ASP A 48 -19.74 -13.74 -27.45
C ASP A 48 -18.64 -13.45 -28.47
N MET A 49 -18.72 -13.99 -29.65
CA MET A 49 -17.73 -14.07 -30.75
C MET A 49 -17.08 -12.73 -31.22
N ILE A 50 -17.11 -11.66 -30.44
CA ILE A 50 -16.46 -10.40 -30.77
C ILE A 50 -15.42 -10.09 -29.67
N THR A 51 -14.21 -10.63 -29.86
CA THR A 51 -13.10 -10.42 -28.91
C THR A 51 -12.38 -9.10 -29.18
N PHE A 52 -12.72 -8.04 -28.46
CA PHE A 52 -11.78 -6.97 -28.18
C PHE A 52 -10.88 -7.44 -27.01
N ASN A 53 -9.91 -8.31 -27.34
CA ASN A 53 -8.90 -8.71 -26.36
C ASN A 53 -7.98 -7.53 -26.07
N VAL A 54 -8.17 -6.86 -24.92
CA VAL A 54 -7.06 -6.13 -24.31
C VAL A 54 -6.02 -7.20 -23.97
N PRO A 55 -4.82 -7.18 -24.59
CA PRO A 55 -3.83 -8.21 -24.31
C PRO A 55 -3.56 -8.25 -22.82
N THR A 56 -3.57 -9.44 -22.22
CA THR A 56 -3.34 -9.66 -20.77
C THR A 56 -2.05 -9.00 -20.28
N GLN A 57 -1.07 -8.80 -21.17
CA GLN A 57 0.17 -8.07 -20.91
C GLN A 57 -0.07 -6.60 -20.53
N PHE A 58 -1.01 -5.90 -21.15
CA PHE A 58 -1.33 -4.51 -20.79
C PHE A 58 -2.00 -4.44 -19.43
N ILE A 59 -2.84 -5.41 -19.08
CA ILE A 59 -3.45 -5.50 -17.74
C ILE A 59 -2.35 -5.68 -16.68
N SER A 60 -1.41 -6.58 -16.92
CA SER A 60 -0.31 -6.85 -15.98
C SER A 60 0.61 -5.62 -15.78
N ILE A 61 0.97 -4.94 -16.87
CA ILE A 61 1.77 -3.70 -16.79
C ILE A 61 1.00 -2.61 -16.03
N SER A 62 -0.29 -2.47 -16.30
CA SER A 62 -1.13 -1.47 -15.63
C SER A 62 -1.23 -1.73 -14.11
N ILE A 63 -1.30 -2.99 -13.69
CA ILE A 63 -1.27 -3.36 -12.27
C ILE A 63 0.05 -2.94 -11.64
N CYS A 64 1.20 -3.23 -12.26
CA CYS A 64 2.51 -2.80 -11.75
C CYS A 64 2.63 -1.27 -11.62
N VAL A 65 2.10 -0.51 -12.57
CA VAL A 65 2.09 0.96 -12.50
C VAL A 65 1.24 1.45 -11.33
N ILE A 66 0.08 0.84 -11.10
CA ILE A 66 -0.79 1.21 -9.97
C ILE A 66 -0.12 0.88 -8.64
N GLU A 67 0.53 -0.26 -8.51
CA GLU A 67 1.26 -0.62 -7.29
C GLU A 67 2.35 0.41 -6.97
N LEU A 68 3.07 0.91 -7.96
CA LEU A 68 4.02 2.01 -7.78
C LEU A 68 3.33 3.29 -7.28
N ILE A 69 2.18 3.66 -7.86
CA ILE A 69 1.40 4.82 -7.40
C ILE A 69 0.95 4.63 -5.95
N VAL A 70 0.54 3.42 -5.58
CA VAL A 70 0.18 3.06 -4.19
C VAL A 70 1.37 3.23 -3.24
N VAL A 71 2.59 2.84 -3.65
CA VAL A 71 3.81 3.06 -2.85
C VAL A 71 4.02 4.55 -2.59
N PHE A 72 4.01 5.39 -3.64
CA PHE A 72 4.17 6.84 -3.48
C PHE A 72 3.07 7.45 -2.61
N THR A 73 1.82 7.02 -2.79
CA THR A 73 0.69 7.48 -1.97
C THR A 73 0.86 7.09 -0.50
N SER A 74 1.43 5.90 -0.21
CA SER A 74 1.71 5.45 1.16
C SER A 74 2.77 6.33 1.85
N ILE A 75 3.81 6.74 1.11
CA ILE A 75 4.84 7.67 1.62
C ILE A 75 4.26 9.05 1.91
N GLN A 76 3.39 9.55 1.02
CA GLN A 76 2.68 10.80 1.29
C GLN A 76 1.76 10.70 2.52
N THR A 77 1.12 9.56 2.72
CA THR A 77 0.33 9.29 3.93
C THR A 77 1.20 9.32 5.18
N LEU A 78 2.45 8.82 5.11
CA LEU A 78 3.43 8.92 6.19
C LEU A 78 3.78 10.38 6.50
N LYS A 79 4.11 11.18 5.48
CA LYS A 79 4.41 12.61 5.62
C LYS A 79 3.23 13.36 6.24
N TYR A 80 2.02 13.13 5.72
CA TYR A 80 0.77 13.68 6.26
C TYR A 80 0.56 13.31 7.74
N SER A 81 0.77 12.04 8.09
CA SER A 81 0.58 11.56 9.47
C SER A 81 1.53 12.23 10.48
N ARG A 82 2.68 12.74 10.02
CA ARG A 82 3.72 13.39 10.85
C ARG A 82 3.69 14.91 10.81
N SER A 83 3.00 15.52 9.85
CA SER A 83 2.85 16.97 9.78
C SER A 83 2.06 17.47 11.00
N GLN A 84 2.59 18.46 11.71
CA GLN A 84 1.91 19.06 12.86
C GLN A 84 0.84 20.07 12.43
N ASP A 85 1.04 20.72 11.27
CA ASP A 85 0.10 21.68 10.68
C ASP A 85 -0.67 21.03 9.54
N VAL A 86 -1.77 20.39 9.91
CA VAL A 86 -2.64 19.63 9.00
C VAL A 86 -3.44 20.54 8.05
N LYS A 87 -3.49 21.88 8.31
CA LYS A 87 -4.34 22.82 7.57
C LYS A 87 -3.74 23.33 6.26
N ASP A 88 -2.40 23.30 6.10
CA ASP A 88 -1.73 23.98 4.99
C ASP A 88 -1.02 23.05 3.99
N THR A 89 -1.25 21.74 4.04
CA THR A 89 -0.67 20.83 3.05
C THR A 89 -1.29 21.04 1.67
N SER A 90 -0.55 21.73 0.81
CA SER A 90 -0.91 21.89 -0.60
C SER A 90 -0.83 20.54 -1.33
N TYR A 91 -1.74 20.30 -2.28
CA TYR A 91 -1.72 19.10 -3.12
C TYR A 91 -0.40 18.90 -3.87
N SER A 92 0.27 20.00 -4.25
CA SER A 92 1.60 19.96 -4.88
C SER A 92 2.65 19.29 -3.98
N GLU A 93 2.58 19.51 -2.68
CA GLU A 93 3.48 18.88 -1.70
C GLU A 93 3.15 17.41 -1.50
N LEU A 94 1.87 17.03 -1.58
CA LEU A 94 1.45 15.63 -1.47
C LEU A 94 2.01 14.74 -2.58
N TRP A 95 2.21 15.30 -3.80
CA TRP A 95 2.79 14.58 -4.94
C TRP A 95 4.31 14.77 -5.12
N SER A 96 4.94 15.51 -4.22
CA SER A 96 6.39 15.78 -4.28
C SER A 96 7.27 14.52 -4.24
N ALA A 97 6.77 13.40 -3.73
CA ALA A 97 7.53 12.14 -3.71
C ALA A 97 7.78 11.59 -5.12
N ILE A 98 6.83 11.78 -6.06
CA ILE A 98 6.98 11.30 -7.45
C ILE A 98 8.04 12.12 -8.19
N THR A 99 8.18 13.40 -7.85
CA THR A 99 9.14 14.31 -8.45
C THR A 99 10.46 14.40 -7.67
N SER A 100 10.58 13.67 -6.55
CA SER A 100 11.80 13.68 -5.75
C SER A 100 12.91 12.85 -6.40
N ASN A 101 14.16 13.19 -6.12
CA ASN A 101 15.32 12.40 -6.54
C ASN A 101 15.32 10.98 -5.97
N ASP A 102 14.54 10.74 -4.91
CA ASP A 102 14.40 9.44 -4.26
C ASP A 102 13.45 8.47 -4.98
N ALA A 103 12.70 8.94 -6.00
CA ALA A 103 11.71 8.12 -6.72
C ALA A 103 12.35 6.84 -7.30
N PHE A 104 13.59 6.94 -7.80
CA PHE A 104 14.33 5.81 -8.35
C PHE A 104 14.62 4.72 -7.30
N ASP A 105 14.87 5.10 -6.07
CA ASP A 105 15.17 4.16 -4.99
C ASP A 105 13.91 3.46 -4.48
N TYR A 106 12.76 4.13 -4.47
CA TYR A 106 11.48 3.47 -4.22
C TYR A 106 11.14 2.44 -5.30
N ILE A 107 11.44 2.74 -6.57
CA ILE A 107 11.27 1.77 -7.67
C ILE A 107 12.20 0.57 -7.48
N LYS A 108 13.45 0.75 -7.06
CA LYS A 108 14.36 -0.37 -6.75
C LYS A 108 13.83 -1.24 -5.63
N ILE A 109 13.29 -0.65 -4.55
CA ILE A 109 12.68 -1.43 -3.45
C ILE A 109 11.53 -2.25 -3.99
N PHE A 110 10.63 -1.66 -4.78
CA PHE A 110 9.50 -2.34 -5.40
C PHE A 110 9.94 -3.51 -6.30
N LEU A 111 10.95 -3.30 -7.15
CA LEU A 111 11.47 -4.35 -8.03
C LEU A 111 12.10 -5.50 -7.26
N TRP A 112 12.80 -5.23 -6.16
CA TRP A 112 13.33 -6.27 -5.27
C TRP A 112 12.20 -7.07 -4.61
N GLU A 113 11.16 -6.43 -4.10
CA GLU A 113 9.99 -7.11 -3.54
C GLU A 113 9.32 -8.01 -4.58
N LEU A 114 9.06 -7.45 -5.78
CA LEU A 114 8.44 -8.20 -6.88
C LEU A 114 9.27 -9.42 -7.29
N LEU A 115 10.59 -9.26 -7.44
CA LEU A 115 11.50 -10.34 -7.80
C LEU A 115 11.40 -11.49 -6.80
N PHE A 116 11.44 -11.19 -5.48
CA PHE A 116 11.34 -12.21 -4.45
C PHE A 116 9.98 -12.89 -4.42
N ILE A 117 8.89 -12.14 -4.60
CA ILE A 117 7.53 -12.72 -4.64
C ILE A 117 7.41 -13.69 -5.83
N VAL A 118 7.85 -13.29 -7.03
CA VAL A 118 7.81 -14.14 -8.23
C VAL A 118 8.66 -15.39 -8.04
N LEU A 119 9.86 -15.25 -7.49
CA LEU A 119 10.76 -16.40 -7.26
C LEU A 119 10.12 -17.44 -6.32
N TRP A 120 9.49 -17.02 -5.24
CA TRP A 120 8.84 -17.91 -4.27
C TRP A 120 7.48 -18.44 -4.74
N ALA A 121 6.78 -17.71 -5.64
CA ALA A 121 5.53 -18.18 -6.23
C ALA A 121 5.70 -19.43 -7.10
N LEU A 122 6.94 -19.70 -7.58
CA LEU A 122 7.27 -20.89 -8.35
C LEU A 122 7.26 -22.18 -7.53
N ILE A 123 7.31 -22.11 -6.20
CA ILE A 123 7.32 -23.27 -5.31
C ILE A 123 5.93 -23.44 -4.68
N PRO A 124 5.11 -24.40 -5.13
CA PRO A 124 3.76 -24.59 -4.58
C PRO A 124 3.84 -25.04 -3.10
N ILE A 125 2.88 -24.59 -2.30
CA ILE A 125 2.68 -24.87 -0.86
C ILE A 125 3.75 -24.23 0.04
N VAL A 126 5.02 -24.60 -0.06
CA VAL A 126 6.11 -24.05 0.75
C VAL A 126 6.34 -22.58 0.40
N GLY A 127 6.28 -22.24 -0.90
CA GLY A 127 6.38 -20.88 -1.38
C GLY A 127 5.33 -19.95 -0.77
N TRP A 128 4.08 -20.38 -0.62
CA TRP A 128 3.01 -19.58 -0.02
C TRP A 128 3.31 -19.18 1.43
N ILE A 129 3.84 -20.10 2.24
CA ILE A 129 4.20 -19.80 3.64
C ILE A 129 5.36 -18.80 3.70
N ILE A 130 6.34 -18.97 2.81
CA ILE A 130 7.50 -18.07 2.74
C ILE A 130 7.08 -16.69 2.22
N ILE A 131 6.26 -16.62 1.17
CA ILE A 131 5.73 -15.37 0.63
C ILE A 131 4.98 -14.61 1.72
N PHE A 132 4.06 -15.26 2.43
CA PHE A 132 3.33 -14.64 3.53
C PHE A 132 4.27 -14.01 4.56
N ASN A 133 5.29 -14.75 4.99
CA ASN A 133 6.28 -14.25 5.94
C ASN A 133 7.08 -13.07 5.38
N ARG A 134 7.45 -13.10 4.09
CA ARG A 134 8.25 -12.05 3.43
C ARG A 134 7.46 -10.79 3.15
N VAL A 135 6.21 -10.91 2.71
CA VAL A 135 5.33 -9.75 2.49
C VAL A 135 5.21 -8.92 3.78
N TYR A 136 5.00 -9.57 4.94
CA TYR A 136 4.96 -8.86 6.21
C TYR A 136 6.32 -8.30 6.64
N ALA A 137 7.42 -8.98 6.30
CA ALA A 137 8.77 -8.53 6.63
C ALA A 137 9.18 -7.28 5.84
N TYR A 138 8.78 -7.16 4.57
CA TYR A 138 9.20 -6.06 3.69
C TYR A 138 8.31 -4.82 3.79
N ARG A 139 7.13 -4.96 4.35
CA ARG A 139 6.08 -3.93 4.35
C ARG A 139 6.52 -2.57 4.91
N MET A 140 7.52 -2.54 5.81
CA MET A 140 8.04 -1.31 6.42
C MET A 140 9.24 -0.71 5.66
N ALA A 141 9.74 -1.37 4.59
CA ALA A 141 10.95 -0.95 3.88
C ALA A 141 10.83 0.47 3.29
N TYR A 142 9.68 0.82 2.72
CA TYR A 142 9.45 2.14 2.14
C TYR A 142 9.48 3.26 3.19
N TYR A 143 8.88 3.01 4.36
CA TYR A 143 8.86 3.97 5.47
C TYR A 143 10.26 4.14 6.07
N LEU A 144 11.02 3.06 6.22
CA LEU A 144 12.40 3.08 6.67
C LEU A 144 13.30 3.83 5.68
N TYR A 145 13.17 3.54 4.39
CA TYR A 145 13.94 4.25 3.36
C TYR A 145 13.64 5.76 3.40
N HIS A 146 12.38 6.14 3.55
CA HIS A 146 11.99 7.54 3.67
C HIS A 146 12.66 8.24 4.85
N ASP A 147 12.76 7.56 6.00
CA ASP A 147 13.27 8.16 7.23
C ASP A 147 14.80 8.20 7.31
N TYR A 148 15.45 7.15 6.86
CA TYR A 148 16.89 6.97 7.07
C TYR A 148 17.73 7.19 5.81
N LYS A 149 17.10 7.30 4.62
CA LYS A 149 17.78 7.59 3.34
C LYS A 149 19.01 6.70 3.12
N PHE A 150 18.81 5.38 3.13
CA PHE A 150 19.88 4.41 2.90
C PHE A 150 20.54 4.59 1.51
N ASP A 151 21.83 4.33 1.40
CA ASP A 151 22.56 4.40 0.14
C ASP A 151 22.08 3.35 -0.87
N HIS A 152 21.63 2.20 -0.37
CA HIS A 152 21.10 1.12 -1.20
C HIS A 152 19.70 0.70 -0.76
N ALA A 153 18.79 0.50 -1.73
CA ALA A 153 17.43 0.01 -1.50
C ALA A 153 17.40 -1.33 -0.74
N LYS A 154 18.40 -2.20 -0.95
CA LYS A 154 18.54 -3.48 -0.26
C LYS A 154 18.73 -3.33 1.25
N ASP A 155 19.37 -2.27 1.69
CA ASP A 155 19.62 -2.04 3.12
C ASP A 155 18.30 -1.70 3.83
N ALA A 156 17.43 -0.92 3.20
CA ALA A 156 16.09 -0.64 3.70
C ALA A 156 15.25 -1.91 3.87
N ILE A 157 15.33 -2.84 2.91
CA ILE A 157 14.66 -4.15 2.99
C ILE A 157 15.24 -4.97 4.14
N THR A 158 16.56 -5.01 4.27
CA THR A 158 17.24 -5.78 5.34
C THR A 158 16.86 -5.24 6.72
N GLU A 159 16.85 -3.92 6.89
CA GLU A 159 16.43 -3.28 8.14
C GLU A 159 14.94 -3.46 8.42
N SER A 160 14.08 -3.48 7.38
CA SER A 160 12.66 -3.81 7.53
C SER A 160 12.47 -5.23 8.06
N VAL A 161 13.23 -6.20 7.56
CA VAL A 161 13.18 -7.59 8.06
C VAL A 161 13.53 -7.64 9.54
N LYS A 162 14.59 -6.95 9.96
CA LYS A 162 15.02 -6.89 11.38
C LYS A 162 13.97 -6.19 12.24
N LEU A 163 13.45 -5.03 11.80
CA LEU A 163 12.43 -4.28 12.53
C LEU A 163 11.15 -5.09 12.74
N MET A 164 10.78 -5.91 11.75
CA MET A 164 9.59 -6.75 11.77
C MET A 164 9.80 -8.10 12.47
N GLU A 165 11.00 -8.40 12.96
CA GLU A 165 11.26 -9.62 13.71
C GLU A 165 10.44 -9.62 15.02
N GLY A 166 9.67 -10.70 15.24
CA GLY A 166 8.73 -10.81 16.35
C GLY A 166 7.47 -9.94 16.26
N GLN A 167 7.36 -9.03 15.27
CA GLN A 167 6.21 -8.11 15.14
C GLN A 167 5.24 -8.50 14.00
N LYS A 168 5.61 -9.44 13.13
CA LYS A 168 4.80 -9.85 11.97
C LYS A 168 3.40 -10.32 12.36
N TRP A 169 3.30 -11.13 13.41
CA TRP A 169 2.02 -11.60 13.94
C TRP A 169 1.13 -10.45 14.44
N ARG A 170 1.73 -9.46 15.09
CA ARG A 170 1.02 -8.29 15.58
C ARG A 170 0.43 -7.45 14.44
N LEU A 171 1.19 -7.28 13.34
CA LEU A 171 0.71 -6.60 12.14
C LEU A 171 -0.40 -7.42 11.45
N PHE A 172 -0.21 -8.74 11.31
CA PHE A 172 -1.25 -9.63 10.76
C PHE A 172 -2.57 -9.54 11.53
N VAL A 173 -2.53 -9.58 12.86
CA VAL A 173 -3.75 -9.45 13.68
C VAL A 173 -4.36 -8.05 13.57
N GLN A 174 -3.54 -7.02 13.33
CA GLN A 174 -4.05 -5.68 13.02
C GLN A 174 -4.82 -5.68 11.70
N ASP A 175 -4.25 -6.27 10.64
CA ASP A 175 -4.91 -6.39 9.33
C ASP A 175 -6.20 -7.21 9.43
N LEU A 176 -6.17 -8.34 10.13
CA LEU A 176 -7.37 -9.16 10.36
C LEU A 176 -8.48 -8.36 11.07
N SER A 177 -8.12 -7.41 11.91
CA SER A 177 -9.08 -6.55 12.60
C SER A 177 -9.80 -5.54 11.69
N PHE A 178 -9.30 -5.38 10.44
CA PHE A 178 -9.97 -4.59 9.38
C PHE A 178 -10.86 -5.45 8.48
N PHE A 179 -10.97 -6.76 8.72
CA PHE A 179 -11.77 -7.68 7.90
C PHE A 179 -13.20 -7.19 7.65
N TRP A 180 -13.88 -6.71 8.69
CA TRP A 180 -15.24 -6.18 8.55
C TRP A 180 -15.34 -4.92 7.69
N TRP A 181 -14.29 -4.11 7.68
CA TRP A 181 -14.20 -2.95 6.80
C TRP A 181 -14.04 -3.37 5.33
N TYR A 182 -13.28 -4.44 5.06
CA TYR A 182 -13.18 -5.00 3.72
C TYR A 182 -14.50 -5.64 3.26
N CYS A 183 -15.26 -6.28 4.17
CA CYS A 183 -16.62 -6.74 3.87
C CYS A 183 -17.53 -5.55 3.50
N LEU A 184 -17.42 -4.42 4.21
CA LEU A 184 -18.17 -3.22 3.87
C LEU A 184 -17.79 -2.68 2.48
N VAL A 185 -16.52 -2.68 2.11
CA VAL A 185 -16.06 -2.31 0.76
C VAL A 185 -16.70 -3.21 -0.29
N SER A 186 -16.76 -4.52 -0.06
CA SER A 186 -17.39 -5.48 -0.98
C SER A 186 -18.90 -5.23 -1.13
N VAL A 187 -19.62 -5.00 -0.04
CA VAL A 187 -21.08 -4.74 -0.06
C VAL A 187 -21.41 -3.41 -0.74
N THR A 188 -20.54 -2.41 -0.61
CA THR A 188 -20.73 -1.08 -1.23
C THR A 188 -20.18 -1.00 -2.66
N PHE A 189 -19.89 -2.13 -3.31
CA PHE A 189 -19.29 -2.17 -4.65
C PHE A 189 -18.03 -1.29 -4.79
N GLY A 190 -17.22 -1.23 -3.71
CA GLY A 190 -15.98 -0.46 -3.67
C GLY A 190 -16.11 0.99 -3.21
N LEU A 191 -17.31 1.56 -3.08
CA LEU A 191 -17.47 2.96 -2.67
C LEU A 191 -16.85 3.26 -1.29
N ALA A 192 -16.97 2.32 -0.35
CA ALA A 192 -16.38 2.47 0.97
C ALA A 192 -14.84 2.50 0.95
N SER A 193 -14.18 2.08 -0.13
CA SER A 193 -12.71 2.08 -0.24
C SER A 193 -12.10 3.47 -0.12
N PHE A 194 -12.80 4.52 -0.58
CA PHE A 194 -12.35 5.91 -0.43
C PHE A 194 -12.13 6.33 1.02
N TYR A 195 -12.85 5.72 1.95
CA TYR A 195 -12.68 5.94 3.39
C TYR A 195 -11.79 4.86 4.03
N VAL A 196 -12.03 3.59 3.70
CA VAL A 196 -11.37 2.45 4.35
C VAL A 196 -9.88 2.40 4.02
N THR A 197 -9.49 2.63 2.76
CA THR A 197 -8.10 2.57 2.33
C THR A 197 -7.21 3.58 3.06
N PRO A 198 -7.54 4.89 3.09
CA PRO A 198 -6.74 5.85 3.85
C PRO A 198 -6.73 5.56 5.35
N TYR A 199 -7.83 5.06 5.92
CA TYR A 199 -7.88 4.67 7.33
C TYR A 199 -6.90 3.52 7.66
N VAL A 200 -6.90 2.47 6.83
CA VAL A 200 -5.97 1.34 6.99
C VAL A 200 -4.51 1.79 6.85
N LYS A 201 -4.23 2.67 5.88
CA LYS A 201 -2.87 3.19 5.66
C LYS A 201 -2.38 4.10 6.79
N LEU A 202 -3.24 4.92 7.35
CA LEU A 202 -2.90 5.68 8.56
C LEU A 202 -2.62 4.75 9.76
N ALA A 203 -3.39 3.67 9.91
CA ALA A 203 -3.12 2.69 10.98
C ALA A 203 -1.80 1.94 10.76
N GLU A 204 -1.40 1.69 9.52
CA GLU A 204 -0.10 1.11 9.16
C GLU A 204 1.06 2.05 9.53
N VAL A 205 0.92 3.34 9.25
CA VAL A 205 1.90 4.37 9.65
C VAL A 205 2.02 4.46 11.18
N GLU A 206 0.90 4.47 11.91
CA GLU A 206 0.90 4.48 13.38
C GLU A 206 1.56 3.21 13.96
N PHE A 207 1.36 2.06 13.29
CA PHE A 207 2.04 0.83 13.66
C PHE A 207 3.56 0.96 13.49
N TYR A 208 4.02 1.47 12.33
CA TYR A 208 5.42 1.71 12.06
C TYR A 208 6.05 2.66 13.08
N ASP A 209 5.41 3.79 13.39
CA ASP A 209 5.89 4.72 14.40
C ASP A 209 5.95 4.06 15.79
N SER A 210 5.02 3.15 16.11
CA SER A 210 5.04 2.39 17.37
C SER A 210 6.23 1.42 17.52
N LEU A 211 6.87 1.02 16.40
CA LEU A 211 8.05 0.16 16.40
C LEU A 211 9.33 0.96 16.68
N LYS A 212 9.38 2.23 16.29
CA LYS A 212 10.55 3.11 16.51
C LYS A 212 10.72 3.55 17.97
N VAL A 213 9.65 3.60 18.73
CA VAL A 213 9.65 4.07 20.14
C VAL A 213 10.20 3.00 21.10
N LYS A 214 10.65 1.86 20.59
CA LYS A 214 11.35 0.84 21.36
C LYS A 214 12.85 0.95 21.19
#